data_5e4f0987d51b5801b35ba86d09e95ed9
#
_entry.id   5e4f0987d51b5801b35ba86d09e95ed9
#
_cell.length_a   1.000
_cell.length_b   1.000
_cell.length_c   1.000
_cell.angle_alpha   90.00
_cell.angle_beta   90.00
_cell.angle_gamma   90.00
#
_symmetry.space_group_name_H-M   'P 1'
#
loop_
_entity.id
_entity.type
_entity.pdbx_description
1 polymer ?
#
loop_
_entity_poly.entity_id
_entity_poly.type
_entity_poly.pdbx_seq_one_letter_code
_entity_poly.pdbx_strand_id
1 'polypeptide(L)'
;ERFLILLTRSATRLIDRWEIGDITIQLYDLEQKKLTRTIPWPRGEEREFINIRFSPDGKLLYFFGDDVLILETTNFTEVDTWQLSRPIEPGLGRLNFGSVDDFNEDPGFFTGLFTVQDPVHGRRIMGLGRVNLVAKSIDFTPIGPAEGISFALSPDRKRGYGLMQQIGRYEFWAFDAEQRKLLNRTPFEGRPRMGLRVSSNGRLLYIYVAGATIDVYDAASYKKLRTIEMTADQTTSLFILPRT
;
A
#
# COMPACT_ATOMS: atom_id res chain seq x y z
N GLU A 1 -15.26 10.36 -13.46
CA GLU A 1 -14.11 9.50 -13.88
C GLU A 1 -14.54 8.70 -15.10
N ARG A 2 -13.83 8.83 -16.23
CA ARG A 2 -14.21 8.18 -17.48
C ARG A 2 -13.31 7.01 -17.83
N PHE A 3 -12.04 7.06 -17.45
CA PHE A 3 -11.06 6.07 -17.85
C PHE A 3 -10.55 5.26 -16.66
N LEU A 4 -10.34 3.96 -16.89
CA LEU A 4 -9.60 3.07 -16.02
C LEU A 4 -8.22 2.83 -16.63
N ILE A 5 -7.18 3.01 -15.84
CA ILE A 5 -5.80 2.71 -16.22
C ILE A 5 -5.46 1.31 -15.73
N LEU A 6 -5.05 0.46 -16.65
CA LEU A 6 -4.67 -0.92 -16.38
C LEU A 6 -3.19 -1.11 -16.71
N LEU A 7 -2.48 -1.82 -15.86
CA LEU A 7 -1.17 -2.39 -16.18
C LEU A 7 -1.37 -3.85 -16.54
N THR A 8 -0.99 -4.23 -17.72
CA THR A 8 -1.21 -5.58 -18.23
C THR A 8 0.03 -6.13 -18.91
N ARG A 9 0.12 -7.46 -18.97
CA ARG A 9 1.07 -8.21 -19.80
C ARG A 9 0.30 -9.19 -20.65
N SER A 10 0.77 -9.45 -21.85
CA SER A 10 0.30 -10.59 -22.60
C SER A 10 0.89 -11.88 -22.03
N ALA A 11 0.12 -12.96 -22.10
CA ALA A 11 0.59 -14.29 -21.75
C ALA A 11 0.17 -15.25 -22.85
N THR A 12 1.14 -15.79 -23.56
CA THR A 12 0.91 -16.75 -24.65
C THR A 12 1.27 -18.15 -24.15
N ARG A 13 0.31 -19.05 -24.17
CA ARG A 13 0.55 -20.44 -23.81
C ARG A 13 1.26 -21.17 -24.95
N LEU A 14 2.44 -21.67 -24.68
CA LEU A 14 3.17 -22.61 -25.53
C LEU A 14 2.94 -24.05 -25.04
N ILE A 15 3.54 -25.03 -25.71
CA ILE A 15 3.37 -26.45 -25.35
C ILE A 15 3.95 -26.76 -23.97
N ASP A 16 5.08 -26.16 -23.65
CA ASP A 16 5.92 -26.46 -22.49
C ASP A 16 6.03 -25.30 -21.48
N ARG A 17 5.57 -24.10 -21.85
CA ARG A 17 5.70 -22.89 -21.01
C ARG A 17 4.70 -21.81 -21.37
N TRP A 18 4.65 -20.78 -20.53
CA TRP A 18 4.02 -19.49 -20.87
C TRP A 18 5.10 -18.51 -21.32
N GLU A 19 4.86 -17.82 -22.40
CA GLU A 19 5.63 -16.67 -22.84
C GLU A 19 4.93 -15.41 -22.34
N ILE A 20 5.63 -14.64 -21.51
CA ILE A 20 5.09 -13.41 -20.91
C ILE A 20 5.67 -12.24 -21.68
N GLY A 21 4.81 -11.42 -22.22
CA GLY A 21 5.19 -10.20 -22.94
C GLY A 21 5.46 -9.02 -22.01
N ASP A 22 5.87 -7.91 -22.61
CA ASP A 22 6.19 -6.67 -21.91
C ASP A 22 4.97 -6.07 -21.20
N ILE A 23 5.25 -5.26 -20.17
CA ILE A 23 4.22 -4.48 -19.50
C ILE A 23 3.70 -3.41 -20.45
N THR A 24 2.38 -3.25 -20.47
CA THR A 24 1.71 -2.18 -21.19
C THR A 24 0.75 -1.43 -20.28
N ILE A 25 0.61 -0.13 -20.52
CA ILE A 25 -0.41 0.71 -19.91
C ILE A 25 -1.61 0.70 -20.86
N GLN A 26 -2.78 0.29 -20.38
CA GLN A 26 -4.00 0.25 -21.16
C GLN A 26 -5.04 1.20 -20.58
N LEU A 27 -5.68 1.97 -21.45
CA LEU A 27 -6.80 2.82 -21.10
C LEU A 27 -8.11 2.14 -21.52
N TYR A 28 -8.94 1.89 -20.50
CA TYR A 28 -10.28 1.37 -20.71
C TYR A 28 -11.30 2.49 -20.49
N ASP A 29 -12.07 2.81 -21.53
CA ASP A 29 -13.16 3.80 -21.46
C ASP A 29 -14.38 3.14 -20.82
N LEU A 30 -14.81 3.66 -19.67
CA LEU A 30 -15.93 3.12 -18.90
C LEU A 30 -17.29 3.37 -19.56
N GLU A 31 -17.43 4.44 -20.37
CA GLU A 31 -18.65 4.76 -21.11
C GLU A 31 -18.78 3.87 -22.35
N GLN A 32 -17.69 3.77 -23.13
CA GLN A 32 -17.66 2.95 -24.35
C GLN A 32 -17.44 1.46 -24.06
N LYS A 33 -17.08 1.10 -22.83
CA LYS A 33 -16.79 -0.27 -22.37
C LYS A 33 -15.76 -0.99 -23.24
N LYS A 34 -14.72 -0.27 -23.66
CA LYS A 34 -13.65 -0.82 -24.51
C LYS A 34 -12.28 -0.23 -24.20
N LEU A 35 -11.26 -0.98 -24.57
CA LEU A 35 -9.89 -0.47 -24.60
C LEU A 35 -9.75 0.57 -25.72
N THR A 36 -9.25 1.75 -25.37
CA THR A 36 -9.10 2.87 -26.32
C THR A 36 -7.65 3.13 -26.68
N ARG A 37 -6.71 2.82 -25.79
CA ARG A 37 -5.28 2.99 -26.03
C ARG A 37 -4.49 1.89 -25.33
N THR A 38 -3.40 1.46 -25.99
CA THR A 38 -2.35 0.63 -25.41
C THR A 38 -1.03 1.36 -25.61
N ILE A 39 -0.30 1.56 -24.52
CA ILE A 39 0.94 2.34 -24.47
C ILE A 39 2.03 1.42 -23.97
N PRO A 40 3.15 1.27 -24.67
CA PRO A 40 4.29 0.50 -24.18
C PRO A 40 4.79 1.05 -22.84
N TRP A 41 5.30 0.18 -21.99
CA TRP A 41 5.97 0.60 -20.77
C TRP A 41 7.21 1.45 -21.11
N PRO A 42 7.37 2.67 -20.57
CA PRO A 42 8.36 3.62 -21.08
C PRO A 42 9.82 3.20 -20.89
N ARG A 43 10.11 2.29 -19.97
CA ARG A 43 11.49 1.93 -19.64
C ARG A 43 11.92 0.51 -19.98
N GLY A 44 11.00 -0.34 -20.44
CA GLY A 44 11.32 -1.72 -20.79
C GLY A 44 11.79 -2.62 -19.64
N GLU A 45 11.80 -2.11 -18.39
CA GLU A 45 12.22 -2.87 -17.22
C GLU A 45 11.10 -3.78 -16.71
N GLU A 46 11.44 -5.01 -16.37
CA GLU A 46 10.49 -5.89 -15.69
C GLU A 46 10.28 -5.47 -14.24
N ARG A 47 9.01 -5.29 -13.86
CA ARG A 47 8.60 -5.04 -12.47
C ARG A 47 7.43 -5.94 -12.11
N GLU A 48 7.57 -6.71 -11.05
CA GLU A 48 6.51 -7.61 -10.59
C GLU A 48 5.34 -6.86 -9.97
N PHE A 49 5.62 -5.79 -9.23
CA PHE A 49 4.61 -5.02 -8.51
C PHE A 49 4.81 -3.52 -8.73
N ILE A 50 3.79 -2.88 -9.27
CA ILE A 50 3.78 -1.44 -9.48
C ILE A 50 2.56 -0.86 -8.76
N ASN A 51 2.81 0.02 -7.80
CA ASN A 51 1.77 0.85 -7.22
C ASN A 51 1.61 2.11 -8.05
N ILE A 52 0.38 2.51 -8.29
CA ILE A 52 0.03 3.68 -9.10
C ILE A 52 -0.69 4.69 -8.23
N ARG A 53 -0.34 5.96 -8.37
CA ARG A 53 -1.04 7.08 -7.75
C ARG A 53 -1.20 8.21 -8.75
N PHE A 54 -2.29 8.97 -8.60
CA PHE A 54 -2.48 10.23 -9.31
C PHE A 54 -1.97 11.40 -8.47
N SER A 55 -1.55 12.47 -9.17
CA SER A 55 -1.41 13.77 -8.52
C SER A 55 -2.80 14.29 -8.07
N PRO A 56 -2.86 15.21 -7.10
CA PRO A 56 -4.14 15.79 -6.63
C PRO A 56 -4.99 16.40 -7.74
N ASP A 57 -4.37 16.96 -8.77
CA ASP A 57 -5.03 17.57 -9.93
C ASP A 57 -5.27 16.59 -11.07
N GLY A 58 -4.87 15.32 -10.92
CA GLY A 58 -5.03 14.27 -11.93
C GLY A 58 -4.15 14.39 -13.16
N LYS A 59 -3.20 15.34 -13.21
CA LYS A 59 -2.36 15.57 -14.39
C LYS A 59 -1.14 14.67 -14.47
N LEU A 60 -0.69 14.16 -13.32
CA LEU A 60 0.46 13.29 -13.24
C LEU A 60 0.07 11.92 -12.71
N LEU A 61 0.80 10.91 -13.17
CA LEU A 61 0.69 9.53 -12.74
C LEU A 61 2.04 9.08 -12.21
N TYR A 62 2.05 8.62 -10.96
CA TYR A 62 3.23 8.15 -10.26
C TYR A 62 3.24 6.63 -10.25
N PHE A 63 4.31 6.04 -10.75
CA PHE A 63 4.55 4.60 -10.70
C PHE A 63 5.67 4.31 -9.72
N PHE A 64 5.30 3.65 -8.62
CA PHE A 64 6.24 3.29 -7.56
C PHE A 64 6.92 1.97 -7.87
N GLY A 65 8.22 2.03 -7.98
CA GLY A 65 9.11 0.90 -8.06
C GLY A 65 10.33 1.14 -7.19
N ASP A 66 11.51 0.89 -7.72
CA ASP A 66 12.76 1.26 -7.07
C ASP A 66 12.90 2.76 -6.93
N ASP A 67 12.50 3.46 -7.97
CA ASP A 67 12.31 4.90 -8.02
C ASP A 67 10.87 5.19 -8.43
N VAL A 68 10.42 6.43 -8.32
CA VAL A 68 9.10 6.84 -8.78
C VAL A 68 9.24 7.42 -10.18
N LEU A 69 8.65 6.73 -11.16
CA LEU A 69 8.48 7.23 -12.50
C LEU A 69 7.26 8.13 -12.55
N ILE A 70 7.38 9.33 -13.12
CA ILE A 70 6.31 10.32 -13.19
C ILE A 70 5.94 10.54 -14.66
N LEU A 71 4.71 10.21 -15.00
CA LEU A 71 4.15 10.37 -16.35
C LEU A 71 3.08 11.44 -16.35
N GLU A 72 2.97 12.16 -17.46
CA GLU A 72 1.82 13.01 -17.75
C GLU A 72 0.60 12.15 -18.15
N THR A 73 -0.60 12.46 -17.64
CA THR A 73 -1.79 11.63 -17.88
C THR A 73 -2.41 11.79 -19.27
N THR A 74 -2.09 12.87 -19.99
CA THR A 74 -2.64 13.12 -21.35
C THR A 74 -2.05 12.22 -22.42
N ASN A 75 -0.75 12.02 -22.38
CA ASN A 75 0.00 11.28 -23.41
C ASN A 75 0.85 10.13 -22.85
N PHE A 76 0.98 10.01 -21.53
CA PHE A 76 1.79 9.04 -20.81
C PHE A 76 3.29 9.14 -21.10
N THR A 77 3.75 10.35 -21.43
CA THR A 77 5.18 10.61 -21.54
C THR A 77 5.80 10.80 -20.16
N GLU A 78 7.04 10.31 -20.04
CA GLU A 78 7.85 10.56 -18.83
C GLU A 78 8.19 12.04 -18.74
N VAL A 79 7.83 12.67 -17.61
CA VAL A 79 8.16 14.06 -17.35
C VAL A 79 9.22 14.20 -16.26
N ASP A 80 9.34 13.19 -15.39
CA ASP A 80 10.31 13.24 -14.30
C ASP A 80 10.53 11.85 -13.68
N THR A 81 11.58 11.75 -12.88
CA THR A 81 11.86 10.58 -12.03
C THR A 81 12.27 11.04 -10.65
N TRP A 82 11.67 10.46 -9.63
CA TRP A 82 12.09 10.70 -8.27
C TRP A 82 12.91 9.51 -7.75
N GLN A 83 14.20 9.76 -7.50
CA GLN A 83 15.13 8.73 -7.05
C GLN A 83 14.96 8.42 -5.56
N LEU A 84 14.19 7.39 -5.24
CA LEU A 84 14.02 6.85 -3.90
C LEU A 84 15.12 5.88 -3.49
N SER A 85 15.94 5.44 -4.45
CA SER A 85 17.11 4.58 -4.21
C SER A 85 18.23 5.30 -3.45
N ARG A 86 18.21 6.63 -3.40
CA ARG A 86 19.17 7.41 -2.59
C ARG A 86 18.82 7.29 -1.10
N PRO A 87 19.82 7.14 -0.23
CA PRO A 87 19.62 7.17 1.20
C PRO A 87 18.91 8.45 1.65
N ILE A 88 17.89 8.32 2.52
CA ILE A 88 17.19 9.47 3.12
C ILE A 88 18.04 10.16 4.19
N GLU A 89 18.99 9.43 4.79
CA GLU A 89 19.92 9.92 5.77
C GLU A 89 21.31 9.33 5.55
N PRO A 90 22.41 10.06 5.85
CA PRO A 90 23.75 9.51 5.78
C PRO A 90 23.90 8.26 6.66
N GLY A 91 24.54 7.25 6.12
CA GLY A 91 24.78 5.97 6.83
C GLY A 91 23.65 4.96 6.78
N LEU A 92 22.50 5.32 6.23
CA LEU A 92 21.42 4.38 5.91
C LEU A 92 21.50 3.94 4.44
N GLY A 93 20.94 2.79 4.15
CA GLY A 93 20.78 2.32 2.78
C GLY A 93 19.47 2.82 2.16
N ARG A 94 19.09 2.17 1.07
CA ARG A 94 17.88 2.46 0.31
C ARG A 94 16.62 2.35 1.17
N LEU A 95 15.67 3.27 0.94
CA LEU A 95 14.31 3.16 1.47
C LEU A 95 13.48 2.19 0.62
N ASN A 96 12.74 1.32 1.27
CA ASN A 96 11.74 0.48 0.64
C ASN A 96 10.37 0.77 1.23
N PHE A 97 9.40 0.92 0.34
CA PHE A 97 8.01 1.03 0.75
C PHE A 97 7.53 -0.32 1.29
N GLY A 98 7.05 -0.31 2.51
CA GLY A 98 6.39 -1.45 3.13
C GLY A 98 4.89 -1.40 2.91
N SER A 99 4.13 -1.63 3.98
CA SER A 99 2.68 -1.51 3.95
C SER A 99 2.27 -0.05 4.06
N VAL A 100 1.48 0.41 3.10
CA VAL A 100 0.92 1.77 3.06
C VAL A 100 -0.61 1.69 3.00
N ASP A 101 -1.27 2.69 3.58
CA ASP A 101 -2.70 2.90 3.40
C ASP A 101 -2.91 4.28 2.77
N ASP A 102 -3.46 4.29 1.58
CA ASP A 102 -3.80 5.49 0.82
C ASP A 102 -5.29 5.80 0.85
N PHE A 103 -6.09 4.91 1.41
CA PHE A 103 -7.55 5.03 1.42
C PHE A 103 -8.04 6.21 2.25
N ASN A 104 -7.39 6.47 3.38
CA ASN A 104 -7.73 7.53 4.31
C ASN A 104 -6.76 8.73 4.23
N GLU A 105 -5.85 8.76 3.28
CA GLU A 105 -4.86 9.83 3.14
C GLU A 105 -5.34 10.95 2.20
N ASP A 106 -4.73 12.13 2.31
CA ASP A 106 -4.96 13.23 1.38
C ASP A 106 -4.42 12.89 0.00
N PRO A 107 -5.07 13.35 -1.07
CA PRO A 107 -4.52 13.23 -2.42
C PRO A 107 -3.08 13.79 -2.50
N GLY A 108 -2.19 13.04 -3.12
CA GLY A 108 -0.78 13.41 -3.24
C GLY A 108 0.08 13.08 -2.03
N PHE A 109 -0.49 12.46 -1.01
CA PHE A 109 0.23 11.91 0.13
C PHE A 109 -0.04 10.43 0.30
N PHE A 110 0.87 9.74 0.97
CA PHE A 110 0.59 8.45 1.56
C PHE A 110 1.45 8.20 2.80
N THR A 111 0.82 7.57 3.78
CA THR A 111 1.42 7.26 5.08
C THR A 111 1.51 5.75 5.24
N GLY A 112 2.63 5.27 5.77
CA GLY A 112 2.81 3.84 5.95
C GLY A 112 4.07 3.46 6.71
N LEU A 113 4.28 2.16 6.80
CA LEU A 113 5.49 1.58 7.36
C LEU A 113 6.49 1.34 6.25
N PHE A 114 7.64 1.99 6.34
CA PHE A 114 8.75 1.86 5.41
C PHE A 114 9.92 1.16 6.06
N THR A 115 10.80 0.59 5.25
CA THR A 115 12.02 -0.02 5.75
C THR A 115 13.24 0.59 5.09
N VAL A 116 14.31 0.75 5.85
CA VAL A 116 15.63 1.16 5.37
C VAL A 116 16.65 0.10 5.75
N GLN A 117 17.65 -0.09 4.90
CA GLN A 117 18.78 -0.92 5.24
C GLN A 117 19.72 -0.17 6.18
N ASP A 118 20.10 -0.80 7.29
CA ASP A 118 21.21 -0.39 8.15
C ASP A 118 22.44 -1.23 7.76
N PRO A 119 23.34 -0.71 6.91
CA PRO A 119 24.46 -1.48 6.41
C PRO A 119 25.51 -1.74 7.47
N VAL A 120 25.58 -0.91 8.51
CA VAL A 120 26.55 -1.04 9.60
C VAL A 120 26.26 -2.29 10.45
N HIS A 121 24.98 -2.53 10.73
CA HIS A 121 24.55 -3.66 11.55
C HIS A 121 23.96 -4.82 10.73
N GLY A 122 23.98 -4.74 9.40
CA GLY A 122 23.45 -5.78 8.53
C GLY A 122 21.96 -6.09 8.70
N ARG A 123 21.17 -5.14 9.15
CA ARG A 123 19.75 -5.31 9.47
C ARG A 123 18.86 -4.32 8.73
N ARG A 124 17.57 -4.60 8.69
CA ARG A 124 16.56 -3.63 8.24
C ARG A 124 15.89 -2.98 9.44
N ILE A 125 15.74 -1.66 9.34
CA ILE A 125 15.02 -0.83 10.31
C ILE A 125 13.68 -0.46 9.69
N MET A 126 12.63 -0.54 10.47
CA MET A 126 11.28 -0.10 10.11
C MET A 126 10.99 1.24 10.76
N GLY A 127 10.26 2.08 10.06
CA GLY A 127 9.75 3.35 10.58
C GLY A 127 8.42 3.72 9.96
N LEU A 128 7.75 4.68 10.60
CA LEU A 128 6.56 5.32 10.05
C LEU A 128 6.98 6.52 9.23
N GLY A 129 6.45 6.61 8.01
CA GLY A 129 6.75 7.69 7.10
C GLY A 129 5.52 8.25 6.41
N ARG A 130 5.65 9.51 5.99
CA ARG A 130 4.67 10.19 5.14
C ARG A 130 5.37 10.74 3.91
N VAL A 131 4.88 10.35 2.76
CA VAL A 131 5.36 10.78 1.45
C VAL A 131 4.50 11.92 0.94
N ASN A 132 5.15 12.98 0.47
CA ASN A 132 4.53 14.04 -0.30
C ASN A 132 4.99 13.92 -1.76
N LEU A 133 4.08 13.53 -2.64
CA LEU A 133 4.37 13.29 -4.06
C LEU A 133 4.68 14.59 -4.81
N VAL A 134 3.99 15.67 -4.46
CA VAL A 134 4.18 16.96 -5.13
C VAL A 134 5.54 17.58 -4.75
N ALA A 135 5.85 17.57 -3.45
CA ALA A 135 7.11 18.10 -2.95
C ALA A 135 8.30 17.13 -3.13
N LYS A 136 8.05 15.88 -3.53
CA LYS A 136 9.05 14.80 -3.61
C LYS A 136 9.85 14.67 -2.31
N SER A 137 9.14 14.65 -1.19
CA SER A 137 9.74 14.55 0.14
C SER A 137 9.16 13.40 0.94
N ILE A 138 9.96 12.88 1.86
CA ILE A 138 9.57 11.82 2.77
C ILE A 138 9.94 12.24 4.18
N ASP A 139 8.92 12.34 5.02
CA ASP A 139 9.12 12.41 6.46
C ASP A 139 9.17 10.99 7.01
N PHE A 140 10.31 10.56 7.55
CA PHE A 140 10.50 9.21 8.06
C PHE A 140 11.02 9.25 9.50
N THR A 141 10.40 8.46 10.36
CA THR A 141 10.84 8.29 11.75
C THR A 141 11.08 6.80 12.04
N PRO A 142 12.31 6.39 12.33
CA PRO A 142 12.63 5.02 12.69
C PRO A 142 11.90 4.60 13.97
N ILE A 143 11.39 3.37 13.99
CA ILE A 143 10.68 2.79 15.16
C ILE A 143 11.47 1.63 15.76
N GLY A 144 12.10 0.81 14.94
CA GLY A 144 12.84 -0.37 15.39
C GLY A 144 13.17 -1.34 14.27
N PRO A 145 13.56 -2.58 14.61
CA PRO A 145 13.81 -3.62 13.62
C PRO A 145 12.60 -3.84 12.72
N ALA A 146 12.86 -4.14 11.44
CA ALA A 146 11.80 -4.39 10.47
C ALA A 146 11.03 -5.67 10.80
N GLU A 147 9.72 -5.57 10.85
CA GLU A 147 8.77 -6.64 11.08
C GLU A 147 7.75 -6.69 9.94
N GLY A 148 7.17 -7.87 9.69
CA GLY A 148 6.10 -8.05 8.68
C GLY A 148 4.76 -7.57 9.20
N ILE A 149 4.48 -6.27 9.07
CA ILE A 149 3.28 -5.63 9.60
C ILE A 149 2.50 -5.00 8.45
N SER A 150 1.22 -5.32 8.31
CA SER A 150 0.30 -4.53 7.48
C SER A 150 -0.11 -3.25 8.21
N PHE A 151 -0.47 -2.21 7.46
CA PHE A 151 -0.77 -0.90 8.01
C PHE A 151 -2.11 -0.38 7.48
N ALA A 152 -2.89 0.27 8.34
CA ALA A 152 -4.11 0.99 8.00
C ALA A 152 -4.16 2.31 8.77
N LEU A 153 -4.47 3.41 8.06
CA LEU A 153 -4.58 4.75 8.63
C LEU A 153 -6.03 5.00 9.09
N SER A 154 -6.21 5.70 10.21
CA SER A 154 -7.54 6.15 10.63
C SER A 154 -8.10 7.23 9.71
N PRO A 155 -9.44 7.38 9.60
CA PRO A 155 -10.04 8.40 8.74
C PRO A 155 -9.68 9.84 9.12
N ASP A 156 -9.39 10.11 10.39
CA ASP A 156 -8.89 11.41 10.86
C ASP A 156 -7.37 11.59 10.70
N ARG A 157 -6.68 10.55 10.18
CA ARG A 157 -5.24 10.52 9.93
C ARG A 157 -4.33 10.70 11.14
N LYS A 158 -4.90 10.64 12.35
CA LYS A 158 -4.13 10.82 13.59
C LYS A 158 -3.55 9.51 14.11
N ARG A 159 -4.15 8.38 13.74
CA ARG A 159 -3.72 7.06 14.18
C ARG A 159 -3.42 6.14 13.01
N GLY A 160 -2.35 5.39 13.15
CA GLY A 160 -2.07 4.22 12.33
C GLY A 160 -2.34 2.95 13.13
N TYR A 161 -2.84 1.92 12.46
CA TYR A 161 -3.02 0.59 13.03
C TYR A 161 -2.18 -0.40 12.23
N GLY A 162 -1.38 -1.18 12.93
CA GLY A 162 -0.59 -2.26 12.36
C GLY A 162 -1.14 -3.61 12.75
N LEU A 163 -0.97 -4.58 11.86
CA LEU A 163 -1.29 -5.97 12.13
C LEU A 163 -0.04 -6.82 11.95
N MET A 164 0.53 -7.27 13.07
CA MET A 164 1.61 -8.23 13.11
C MET A 164 1.06 -9.64 12.95
N GLN A 165 1.68 -10.43 12.06
CA GLN A 165 1.20 -11.76 11.70
C GLN A 165 2.37 -12.76 11.58
N GLN A 166 3.00 -13.07 12.66
CA GLN A 166 3.91 -14.20 12.73
C GLN A 166 3.20 -15.40 13.36
N ILE A 167 3.49 -16.60 12.89
CA ILE A 167 2.91 -17.82 13.45
C ILE A 167 3.23 -17.87 14.96
N GLY A 168 2.17 -17.93 15.77
CA GLY A 168 2.26 -17.91 17.22
C GLY A 168 2.40 -16.52 17.85
N ARG A 169 2.45 -15.46 17.05
CA ARG A 169 2.50 -14.08 17.54
C ARG A 169 1.63 -13.19 16.67
N TYR A 170 0.47 -12.80 17.20
CA TYR A 170 -0.47 -11.89 16.55
C TYR A 170 -0.67 -10.68 17.45
N GLU A 171 -0.43 -9.48 16.93
CA GLU A 171 -0.51 -8.24 17.69
C GLU A 171 -1.14 -7.13 16.86
N PHE A 172 -2.00 -6.34 17.48
CA PHE A 172 -2.32 -5.00 17.00
C PHE A 172 -1.22 -4.04 17.44
N TRP A 173 -0.73 -3.25 16.52
CA TRP A 173 0.18 -2.15 16.79
C TRP A 173 -0.55 -0.84 16.57
N ALA A 174 -0.44 0.08 17.53
CA ALA A 174 -1.00 1.41 17.41
C ALA A 174 0.12 2.44 17.26
N PHE A 175 -0.08 3.33 16.30
CA PHE A 175 0.85 4.42 16.02
C PHE A 175 0.16 5.77 16.17
N ASP A 176 0.87 6.74 16.68
CA ASP A 176 0.57 8.16 16.49
C ASP A 176 1.11 8.56 15.13
N ALA A 177 0.22 8.88 14.18
CA ALA A 177 0.61 9.19 12.82
C ALA A 177 1.19 10.61 12.68
N GLU A 178 0.79 11.54 13.56
CA GLU A 178 1.31 12.92 13.57
C GLU A 178 2.72 12.96 14.16
N GLN A 179 2.93 12.32 15.32
CA GLN A 179 4.24 12.24 15.97
C GLN A 179 5.13 11.12 15.44
N ARG A 180 4.61 10.29 14.55
CA ARG A 180 5.29 9.16 13.93
C ARG A 180 5.96 8.22 14.93
N LYS A 181 5.23 7.83 15.97
CA LYS A 181 5.73 6.95 17.03
C LYS A 181 4.80 5.77 17.28
N LEU A 182 5.38 4.67 17.73
CA LEU A 182 4.64 3.53 18.24
C LEU A 182 4.05 3.89 19.63
N LEU A 183 2.74 3.67 19.81
CA LEU A 183 2.04 3.91 21.05
C LEU A 183 1.97 2.65 21.92
N ASN A 184 1.48 1.55 21.35
CA ASN A 184 1.37 0.26 22.06
C ASN A 184 1.36 -0.93 21.10
N ARG A 185 1.47 -2.11 21.69
CA ARG A 185 1.28 -3.42 21.06
C ARG A 185 0.33 -4.22 21.91
N THR A 186 -0.71 -4.77 21.31
CA THR A 186 -1.75 -5.53 22.01
C THR A 186 -1.85 -6.91 21.38
N PRO A 187 -1.50 -7.99 22.11
CA PRO A 187 -1.65 -9.34 21.60
C PRO A 187 -3.13 -9.70 21.46
N PHE A 188 -3.45 -10.54 20.49
CA PHE A 188 -4.78 -11.08 20.29
C PHE A 188 -4.73 -12.49 19.70
N GLU A 189 -5.84 -13.20 19.74
CA GLU A 189 -6.00 -14.50 19.08
C GLU A 189 -6.27 -14.30 17.59
N GLY A 190 -5.26 -14.53 16.79
CA GLY A 190 -5.28 -14.32 15.35
C GLY A 190 -5.11 -15.61 14.54
N ARG A 191 -5.09 -15.45 13.24
CA ARG A 191 -4.83 -16.50 12.25
C ARG A 191 -3.85 -16.00 11.18
N PRO A 192 -3.18 -16.87 10.41
CA PRO A 192 -2.29 -16.41 9.33
C PRO A 192 -3.06 -15.73 8.21
N ARG A 193 -2.36 -14.88 7.44
CA ARG A 193 -2.88 -14.20 6.23
C ARG A 193 -4.08 -13.29 6.47
N MET A 194 -4.07 -12.55 7.57
CA MET A 194 -5.14 -11.58 7.85
C MET A 194 -4.93 -10.27 7.11
N GLY A 195 -6.01 -9.62 6.70
CA GLY A 195 -6.05 -8.23 6.27
C GLY A 195 -6.63 -7.34 7.36
N LEU A 196 -6.25 -6.06 7.37
CA LEU A 196 -6.72 -5.06 8.30
C LEU A 196 -7.39 -3.91 7.55
N ARG A 197 -8.56 -3.48 8.03
CA ARG A 197 -9.19 -2.22 7.63
C ARG A 197 -9.76 -1.49 8.83
N VAL A 198 -9.85 -0.19 8.71
CA VAL A 198 -10.46 0.71 9.71
C VAL A 198 -11.83 1.14 9.21
N SER A 199 -12.83 1.19 10.08
CA SER A 199 -14.16 1.70 9.72
C SER A 199 -14.14 3.18 9.34
N SER A 200 -15.10 3.63 8.53
CA SER A 200 -15.22 5.03 8.07
C SER A 200 -15.35 6.08 9.19
N ASN A 201 -15.70 5.65 10.41
CA ASN A 201 -15.72 6.53 11.59
C ASN A 201 -14.53 6.33 12.54
N GLY A 202 -13.56 5.47 12.19
CA GLY A 202 -12.36 5.20 12.97
C GLY A 202 -12.56 4.38 14.25
N ARG A 203 -13.78 3.90 14.54
CA ARG A 203 -14.09 3.23 15.81
C ARG A 203 -13.91 1.72 15.80
N LEU A 204 -13.88 1.10 14.61
CA LEU A 204 -13.80 -0.34 14.45
C LEU A 204 -12.61 -0.73 13.59
N LEU A 205 -12.02 -1.87 13.92
CA LEU A 205 -11.04 -2.57 13.09
C LEU A 205 -11.68 -3.85 12.55
N TYR A 206 -11.48 -4.10 11.28
CA TYR A 206 -11.95 -5.30 10.59
C TYR A 206 -10.77 -6.18 10.25
N ILE A 207 -10.79 -7.42 10.75
CA ILE A 207 -9.83 -8.46 10.40
C ILE A 207 -10.53 -9.43 9.47
N TYR A 208 -9.99 -9.59 8.28
CA TYR A 208 -10.57 -10.38 7.20
C TYR A 208 -9.49 -11.20 6.48
N VAL A 209 -9.84 -11.99 5.49
CA VAL A 209 -8.99 -12.93 4.73
C VAL A 209 -8.65 -14.20 5.53
N ALA A 210 -8.31 -15.26 4.81
CA ALA A 210 -8.05 -16.60 5.31
C ALA A 210 -9.19 -17.19 6.13
N GLY A 211 -10.40 -17.16 5.55
CA GLY A 211 -11.59 -17.74 6.12
C GLY A 211 -12.86 -17.04 5.68
N ALA A 212 -14.01 -17.63 6.00
CA ALA A 212 -15.33 -17.10 5.69
C ALA A 212 -15.83 -16.13 6.78
N THR A 213 -14.94 -15.38 7.43
CA THR A 213 -15.32 -14.50 8.54
C THR A 213 -14.66 -13.14 8.46
N ILE A 214 -15.36 -12.13 8.97
CA ILE A 214 -14.79 -10.81 9.28
C ILE A 214 -14.93 -10.61 10.79
N ASP A 215 -13.81 -10.56 11.50
CA ASP A 215 -13.78 -10.25 12.91
C ASP A 215 -13.76 -8.75 13.12
N VAL A 216 -14.64 -8.27 14.00
CA VAL A 216 -14.82 -6.84 14.29
C VAL A 216 -14.31 -6.57 15.69
N TYR A 217 -13.36 -5.64 15.78
CA TYR A 217 -12.74 -5.21 17.02
C TYR A 217 -13.04 -3.72 17.27
N ASP A 218 -13.10 -3.36 18.53
CA ASP A 218 -13.10 -1.95 18.96
C ASP A 218 -11.70 -1.38 18.79
N ALA A 219 -11.59 -0.25 18.09
CA ALA A 219 -10.29 0.34 17.73
C ALA A 219 -9.54 0.98 18.92
N ALA A 220 -10.24 1.29 20.00
CA ALA A 220 -9.62 1.89 21.20
C ALA A 220 -9.11 0.83 22.18
N SER A 221 -9.89 -0.23 22.40
CA SER A 221 -9.60 -1.28 23.38
C SER A 221 -9.01 -2.54 22.80
N TYR A 222 -9.06 -2.72 21.49
CA TYR A 222 -8.68 -3.94 20.76
C TYR A 222 -9.45 -5.20 21.18
N LYS A 223 -10.61 -5.00 21.81
CA LYS A 223 -11.48 -6.11 22.19
C LYS A 223 -12.32 -6.54 21.00
N LYS A 224 -12.40 -7.86 20.80
CA LYS A 224 -13.30 -8.45 19.79
C LYS A 224 -14.74 -8.18 20.21
N LEU A 225 -15.52 -7.57 19.32
CA LEU A 225 -16.93 -7.27 19.53
C LEU A 225 -17.83 -8.35 18.96
N ARG A 226 -17.54 -8.81 17.74
CA ARG A 226 -18.33 -9.84 17.04
C ARG A 226 -17.56 -10.41 15.86
N THR A 227 -18.09 -11.49 15.31
CA THR A 227 -17.71 -12.07 14.01
C THR A 227 -18.88 -11.94 13.05
N ILE A 228 -18.60 -11.59 11.81
CA ILE A 228 -19.55 -11.60 10.69
C ILE A 228 -19.22 -12.85 9.88
N GLU A 229 -20.17 -13.76 9.81
CA GLU A 229 -20.06 -14.97 8.98
C GLU A 229 -20.34 -14.61 7.52
N MET A 230 -19.50 -15.11 6.63
CA MET A 230 -19.62 -14.96 5.19
C MET A 230 -20.01 -16.28 4.56
N THR A 231 -20.62 -16.27 3.37
CA THR A 231 -21.04 -17.48 2.68
C THR A 231 -19.90 -18.26 2.02
N ALA A 232 -18.73 -17.63 1.87
CA ALA A 232 -17.55 -18.23 1.25
C ALA A 232 -16.27 -17.59 1.79
N ASP A 233 -15.14 -18.27 1.60
CA ASP A 233 -13.83 -17.77 1.98
C ASP A 233 -13.52 -16.45 1.29
N GLN A 234 -13.01 -15.50 2.07
CA GLN A 234 -12.55 -14.20 1.58
C GLN A 234 -11.10 -14.32 1.11
N THR A 235 -10.89 -14.14 -0.18
CA THR A 235 -9.55 -14.13 -0.80
C THR A 235 -9.19 -12.77 -1.40
N THR A 236 -10.12 -11.81 -1.34
CA THR A 236 -9.99 -10.48 -1.95
C THR A 236 -9.91 -9.38 -0.90
N SER A 237 -9.58 -8.18 -1.35
CA SER A 237 -9.52 -7.00 -0.49
C SER A 237 -10.91 -6.56 -0.03
N LEU A 238 -10.99 -6.12 1.22
CA LEU A 238 -12.17 -5.47 1.79
C LEU A 238 -12.06 -3.95 1.56
N PHE A 239 -13.09 -3.35 1.01
CA PHE A 239 -13.20 -1.90 0.87
C PHE A 239 -14.23 -1.34 1.84
N ILE A 240 -13.88 -0.26 2.51
CA ILE A 240 -14.77 0.47 3.41
C ILE A 240 -15.26 1.71 2.67
N LEU A 241 -16.55 1.77 2.40
CA LEU A 241 -17.11 2.94 1.75
C LEU A 241 -17.13 4.13 2.72
N PRO A 242 -16.76 5.34 2.25
CA PRO A 242 -16.89 6.55 3.05
C PRO A 242 -18.38 6.78 3.40
N ARG A 243 -18.63 7.43 4.51
CA ARG A 243 -19.99 7.89 4.82
C ARG A 243 -20.35 9.00 3.84
N THR A 244 -21.46 8.84 3.16
CA THR A 244 -22.14 9.92 2.43
C THR A 244 -22.73 10.93 3.39
#